data_5ac8a2fc289d936cb9e1dd59a8f4211b
#
_entry.id   5ac8a2fc289d936cb9e1dd59a8f4211b
#
_cell.length_a   1.000
_cell.length_b   1.000
_cell.length_c   1.000
_cell.angle_alpha   90.00
_cell.angle_beta   90.00
_cell.angle_gamma   90.00
#
_symmetry.space_group_name_H-M   'P 1'
#
loop_
_entity.id
_entity.type
_entity.pdbx_description
1 polymer ?
#
loop_
_entity_poly.entity_id
_entity_poly.type
_entity_poly.pdbx_seq_one_letter_code
_entity_poly.pdbx_strand_id
1 'polypeptide(L)'
;MAVIGQPPDSAAKETMSRRHRVIHKIESLDSRYGSPVVARLISTVMRSGKKSVAERIVYEAIERSREGSDSVDPLDTLHKALENAKPRLEVKSRRVGGATYQVPIEVPQERQVSLAMRWLVNFAKKRRGTMTASLAAEIKDAASGQGNAIKKRDDTHKMAQANRAFAHFRW
;
A
#
# COMPACT_ATOMS: atom_id res chain seq x y z
N MET A 1 -34.81 -11.40 -50.47
CA MET A 1 -35.09 -10.58 -49.30
C MET A 1 -33.77 -10.28 -48.59
N ALA A 2 -33.28 -9.07 -48.81
CA ALA A 2 -32.00 -8.63 -48.21
C ALA A 2 -32.30 -7.94 -46.90
N VAL A 3 -31.66 -8.44 -45.83
CA VAL A 3 -31.72 -7.82 -44.50
C VAL A 3 -30.70 -6.69 -44.45
N ILE A 4 -31.20 -5.49 -44.42
CA ILE A 4 -30.42 -4.25 -44.32
C ILE A 4 -29.83 -4.21 -42.90
N GLY A 5 -28.48 -4.30 -42.81
CA GLY A 5 -27.75 -4.10 -41.59
C GLY A 5 -27.88 -2.66 -41.09
N GLN A 6 -28.29 -2.49 -39.87
CA GLN A 6 -28.28 -1.20 -39.20
C GLN A 6 -26.81 -0.75 -38.98
N PRO A 7 -26.49 0.52 -39.18
CA PRO A 7 -25.17 1.05 -38.84
C PRO A 7 -24.99 1.08 -37.32
N PRO A 8 -23.77 0.89 -36.82
CA PRO A 8 -23.50 1.02 -35.39
C PRO A 8 -23.61 2.50 -34.98
N ASP A 9 -24.70 2.80 -34.29
CA ASP A 9 -24.92 4.09 -33.64
C ASP A 9 -24.04 4.15 -32.37
N SER A 10 -22.86 4.68 -32.49
CA SER A 10 -22.07 5.10 -31.34
C SER A 10 -21.06 6.19 -31.68
N ALA A 11 -21.53 7.27 -32.30
CA ALA A 11 -20.85 8.53 -32.09
C ALA A 11 -21.16 9.01 -30.67
N ALA A 12 -20.52 8.41 -29.68
CA ALA A 12 -20.51 8.92 -28.31
C ALA A 12 -19.92 10.33 -28.38
N LYS A 13 -20.79 11.34 -28.29
CA LYS A 13 -20.41 12.73 -28.13
C LYS A 13 -19.40 12.83 -27.00
N GLU A 14 -18.13 13.06 -27.34
CA GLU A 14 -17.12 13.48 -26.38
C GLU A 14 -17.54 14.84 -25.82
N THR A 15 -18.35 14.79 -24.77
CA THR A 15 -18.62 15.98 -23.99
C THR A 15 -17.32 16.36 -23.33
N MET A 16 -16.70 17.43 -23.75
CA MET A 16 -15.54 18.05 -23.11
C MET A 16 -15.92 18.38 -21.66
N SER A 17 -15.68 17.43 -20.77
CA SER A 17 -15.93 17.60 -19.34
C SER A 17 -14.87 18.53 -18.77
N ARG A 18 -15.30 19.66 -18.19
CA ARG A 18 -14.43 20.57 -17.42
C ARG A 18 -13.93 19.94 -16.11
N ARG A 19 -14.46 18.77 -15.71
CA ARG A 19 -14.02 18.03 -14.54
C ARG A 19 -12.88 17.08 -14.91
N HIS A 20 -11.92 16.97 -14.03
CA HIS A 20 -10.78 16.06 -14.18
C HIS A 20 -11.28 14.63 -14.45
N ARG A 21 -10.93 14.08 -15.61
CA ARG A 21 -11.29 12.69 -15.96
C ARG A 21 -10.53 11.77 -15.03
N VAL A 22 -11.23 10.90 -14.30
CA VAL A 22 -10.60 9.87 -13.50
C VAL A 22 -9.94 8.88 -14.45
N ILE A 23 -8.64 8.97 -14.61
CA ILE A 23 -7.86 7.99 -15.35
C ILE A 23 -7.72 6.77 -14.46
N HIS A 24 -8.40 5.68 -14.78
CA HIS A 24 -8.15 4.40 -14.14
C HIS A 24 -6.71 3.99 -14.44
N LYS A 25 -5.85 4.01 -13.44
CA LYS A 25 -4.48 3.53 -13.58
C LYS A 25 -4.54 2.03 -13.86
N ILE A 26 -4.02 1.63 -15.01
CA ILE A 26 -3.77 0.23 -15.30
C ILE A 26 -2.78 -0.25 -14.23
N GLU A 27 -3.16 -1.27 -13.47
CA GLU A 27 -2.25 -1.85 -12.48
C GLU A 27 -1.08 -2.48 -13.23
N SER A 28 0.11 -1.90 -13.07
CA SER A 28 1.33 -2.48 -13.61
C SER A 28 1.62 -3.77 -12.86
N LEU A 29 1.69 -4.87 -13.59
CA LEU A 29 2.14 -6.15 -13.05
C LEU A 29 3.66 -6.18 -12.99
N ASP A 30 4.19 -6.89 -12.01
CA ASP A 30 5.60 -7.17 -11.90
C ASP A 30 6.05 -8.24 -12.92
N SER A 31 7.25 -8.09 -13.46
CA SER A 31 7.77 -8.98 -14.51
C SER A 31 8.13 -10.38 -14.01
N ARG A 32 8.47 -10.54 -12.72
CA ARG A 32 8.93 -11.82 -12.16
C ARG A 32 7.82 -12.62 -11.52
N TYR A 33 6.99 -11.98 -10.70
CA TYR A 33 5.92 -12.62 -9.94
C TYR A 33 4.52 -12.34 -10.50
N GLY A 34 4.38 -11.47 -11.51
CA GLY A 34 3.08 -11.09 -12.05
C GLY A 34 2.15 -10.43 -11.01
N SER A 35 2.69 -9.94 -9.91
CA SER A 35 1.92 -9.43 -8.77
C SER A 35 1.85 -7.90 -8.75
N PRO A 36 0.65 -7.30 -8.67
CA PRO A 36 0.49 -5.85 -8.55
C PRO A 36 1.02 -5.32 -7.19
N VAL A 37 1.03 -6.17 -6.17
CA VAL A 37 1.55 -5.83 -4.84
C VAL A 37 3.06 -5.64 -4.89
N VAL A 38 3.78 -6.54 -5.58
CA VAL A 38 5.24 -6.43 -5.77
C VAL A 38 5.58 -5.21 -6.60
N ALA A 39 4.85 -4.94 -7.68
CA ALA A 39 5.06 -3.75 -8.51
C ALA A 39 4.90 -2.44 -7.71
N ARG A 40 3.89 -2.37 -6.82
CA ARG A 40 3.69 -1.23 -5.90
C ARG A 40 4.82 -1.13 -4.87
N LEU A 41 5.31 -2.25 -4.35
CA LEU A 41 6.43 -2.28 -3.41
C LEU A 41 7.71 -1.77 -4.07
N ILE A 42 8.02 -2.21 -5.30
CA ILE A 42 9.14 -1.72 -6.10
C ILE A 42 9.06 -0.20 -6.27
N SER A 43 7.88 0.32 -6.64
CA SER A 43 7.65 1.76 -6.79
C SER A 43 7.86 2.53 -5.48
N THR A 44 7.52 1.93 -4.33
CA THR A 44 7.71 2.53 -3.00
C THR A 44 9.18 2.53 -2.56
N VAL A 45 9.94 1.51 -2.93
CA VAL A 45 11.38 1.40 -2.65
C VAL A 45 12.18 2.30 -3.59
N MET A 46 11.74 2.46 -4.83
CA MET A 46 12.42 3.20 -5.88
C MET A 46 12.77 4.63 -5.45
N ARG A 47 13.98 5.06 -5.80
CA ARG A 47 14.46 6.42 -5.56
C ARG A 47 15.09 6.98 -6.85
N SER A 48 14.80 8.24 -7.14
CA SER A 48 15.34 8.95 -8.31
C SER A 48 15.15 8.20 -9.65
N GLY A 49 14.02 7.47 -9.81
CA GLY A 49 13.70 6.75 -11.04
C GLY A 49 14.51 5.46 -11.29
N LYS A 50 15.39 5.04 -10.36
CA LYS A 50 16.25 3.85 -10.53
C LYS A 50 15.44 2.56 -10.30
N LYS A 51 14.60 2.19 -11.28
CA LYS A 51 13.67 1.06 -11.16
C LYS A 51 14.40 -0.28 -11.09
N SER A 52 15.38 -0.54 -11.95
CA SER A 52 16.12 -1.81 -11.98
C SER A 52 16.85 -2.14 -10.67
N VAL A 53 17.36 -1.10 -9.98
CA VAL A 53 17.96 -1.27 -8.66
C VAL A 53 16.91 -1.62 -7.61
N ALA A 54 15.74 -0.97 -7.66
CA ALA A 54 14.64 -1.25 -6.75
C ALA A 54 14.08 -2.67 -6.96
N GLU A 55 13.94 -3.12 -8.20
CA GLU A 55 13.52 -4.48 -8.55
C GLU A 55 14.47 -5.51 -7.93
N ARG A 56 15.77 -5.37 -8.16
CA ARG A 56 16.76 -6.29 -7.58
C ARG A 56 16.69 -6.34 -6.06
N ILE A 57 16.57 -5.19 -5.39
CA ILE A 57 16.46 -5.11 -3.92
C ILE A 57 15.21 -5.84 -3.44
N VAL A 58 14.06 -5.63 -4.08
CA VAL A 58 12.79 -6.21 -3.65
C VAL A 58 12.77 -7.71 -3.90
N TYR A 59 13.21 -8.19 -5.07
CA TYR A 59 13.27 -9.61 -5.37
C TYR A 59 14.17 -10.37 -4.38
N GLU A 60 15.38 -9.88 -4.18
CA GLU A 60 16.33 -10.47 -3.26
C GLU A 60 15.81 -10.43 -1.80
N ALA A 61 15.11 -9.34 -1.41
CA ALA A 61 14.51 -9.25 -0.08
C ALA A 61 13.37 -10.27 0.12
N ILE A 62 12.51 -10.46 -0.89
CA ILE A 62 11.44 -11.47 -0.85
C ILE A 62 12.03 -12.88 -0.73
N GLU A 63 13.05 -13.21 -1.50
CA GLU A 63 13.73 -14.51 -1.41
C GLU A 63 14.37 -14.74 -0.06
N ARG A 64 15.08 -13.76 0.48
CA ARG A 64 15.70 -13.84 1.81
C ARG A 64 14.67 -13.90 2.95
N SER A 65 13.51 -13.31 2.79
CA SER A 65 12.45 -13.40 3.80
C SER A 65 11.89 -14.82 3.94
N ARG A 66 12.06 -15.66 2.90
CA ARG A 66 11.70 -17.07 2.87
C ARG A 66 12.68 -17.98 3.61
N GLU A 67 13.96 -17.55 3.81
CA GLU A 67 15.00 -18.38 4.43
C GLU A 67 14.54 -18.99 5.75
N GLY A 68 14.34 -20.30 5.77
CA GLY A 68 13.85 -21.09 6.90
C GLY A 68 12.51 -21.83 6.67
N SER A 69 11.86 -21.66 5.53
CA SER A 69 10.62 -22.37 5.17
C SER A 69 10.57 -22.64 3.66
N ASP A 70 11.32 -23.62 3.19
CA ASP A 70 11.40 -23.97 1.75
C ASP A 70 10.07 -24.39 1.13
N SER A 71 9.04 -24.66 1.93
CA SER A 71 7.72 -25.09 1.49
C SER A 71 6.70 -23.96 1.31
N VAL A 72 7.02 -22.71 1.67
CA VAL A 72 6.08 -21.58 1.60
C VAL A 72 6.40 -20.69 0.41
N ASP A 73 5.37 -20.26 -0.33
CA ASP A 73 5.53 -19.30 -1.41
C ASP A 73 6.13 -17.98 -0.87
N PRO A 74 7.19 -17.46 -1.50
CA PRO A 74 7.79 -16.17 -1.09
C PRO A 74 6.78 -15.02 -0.99
N LEU A 75 5.75 -15.05 -1.83
CA LEU A 75 4.69 -14.04 -1.82
C LEU A 75 3.78 -14.15 -0.60
N ASP A 76 3.55 -15.34 -0.07
CA ASP A 76 2.70 -15.53 1.11
C ASP A 76 3.26 -14.83 2.33
N THR A 77 4.59 -14.90 2.52
CA THR A 77 5.26 -14.16 3.61
C THR A 77 5.06 -12.65 3.47
N LEU A 78 5.18 -12.12 2.25
CA LEU A 78 4.94 -10.70 1.97
C LEU A 78 3.47 -10.33 2.20
N HIS A 79 2.53 -11.13 1.72
CA HIS A 79 1.09 -10.91 1.92
C HIS A 79 0.73 -10.91 3.40
N LYS A 80 1.21 -11.90 4.16
CA LYS A 80 1.00 -11.97 5.60
C LYS A 80 1.60 -10.76 6.34
N ALA A 81 2.80 -10.34 5.96
CA ALA A 81 3.42 -9.14 6.51
C ALA A 81 2.59 -7.87 6.26
N LEU A 82 2.08 -7.71 5.05
CA LEU A 82 1.22 -6.59 4.69
C LEU A 82 -0.10 -6.63 5.45
N GLU A 83 -0.79 -7.79 5.51
CA GLU A 83 -2.04 -7.93 6.26
C GLU A 83 -1.85 -7.55 7.73
N ASN A 84 -0.78 -8.01 8.35
CA ASN A 84 -0.46 -7.65 9.73
C ASN A 84 -0.15 -6.15 9.90
N ALA A 85 0.46 -5.50 8.92
CA ALA A 85 0.85 -4.09 8.99
C ALA A 85 -0.25 -3.10 8.60
N LYS A 86 -1.36 -3.54 7.98
CA LYS A 86 -2.46 -2.66 7.56
C LYS A 86 -3.17 -2.00 8.74
N PRO A 87 -3.26 -0.66 8.79
CA PRO A 87 -4.06 0.03 9.80
C PRO A 87 -5.53 0.08 9.36
N ARG A 88 -6.45 -0.18 10.29
CA ARG A 88 -7.90 -0.01 10.07
C ARG A 88 -8.36 1.42 10.33
N LEU A 89 -7.68 2.11 11.24
CA LEU A 89 -8.01 3.47 11.66
C LEU A 89 -6.79 4.37 11.50
N GLU A 90 -7.00 5.61 11.12
CA GLU A 90 -6.01 6.68 11.19
C GLU A 90 -6.62 7.91 11.87
N VAL A 91 -5.78 8.81 12.33
CA VAL A 91 -6.23 10.05 12.95
C VAL A 91 -5.93 11.20 11.98
N LYS A 92 -6.96 12.00 11.68
CA LYS A 92 -6.81 13.23 10.89
C LYS A 92 -7.14 14.44 11.73
N SER A 93 -6.33 15.49 11.61
CA SER A 93 -6.61 16.76 12.26
C SER A 93 -7.71 17.52 11.53
N ARG A 94 -8.71 18.00 12.27
CA ARG A 94 -9.79 18.87 11.78
C ARG A 94 -9.89 20.10 12.65
N ARG A 95 -10.02 21.25 12.00
CA ARG A 95 -10.20 22.52 12.70
C ARG A 95 -11.71 22.81 12.84
N VAL A 96 -12.18 22.95 14.07
CA VAL A 96 -13.57 23.27 14.39
C VAL A 96 -13.57 24.41 15.40
N GLY A 97 -14.25 25.53 15.07
CA GLY A 97 -14.35 26.69 15.97
C GLY A 97 -13.02 27.28 16.45
N GLY A 98 -11.95 27.18 15.62
CA GLY A 98 -10.60 27.69 15.98
C GLY A 98 -9.70 26.66 16.67
N ALA A 99 -10.23 25.59 17.24
CA ALA A 99 -9.45 24.50 17.83
C ALA A 99 -9.20 23.37 16.82
N THR A 100 -8.04 22.70 16.95
CA THR A 100 -7.67 21.56 16.09
C THR A 100 -7.91 20.26 16.85
N TYR A 101 -8.83 19.46 16.36
CA TYR A 101 -9.17 18.15 16.92
C TYR A 101 -8.58 17.01 16.08
N GLN A 102 -8.15 15.96 16.75
CA GLN A 102 -7.65 14.74 16.13
C GLN A 102 -8.83 13.77 15.97
N VAL A 103 -9.37 13.67 14.76
CA VAL A 103 -10.57 12.88 14.47
C VAL A 103 -10.18 11.51 13.94
N PRO A 104 -10.61 10.40 14.57
CA PRO A 104 -10.38 9.04 14.07
C PRO A 104 -11.27 8.76 12.87
N ILE A 105 -10.68 8.24 11.80
CA ILE A 105 -11.39 7.83 10.58
C ILE A 105 -10.98 6.44 10.14
N GLU A 106 -11.89 5.73 9.50
CA GLU A 106 -11.58 4.47 8.85
C GLU A 106 -10.73 4.68 7.60
N VAL A 107 -9.78 3.80 7.39
CA VAL A 107 -8.86 3.87 6.24
C VAL A 107 -9.38 2.99 5.11
N PRO A 108 -9.59 3.52 3.89
CA PRO A 108 -9.93 2.72 2.72
C PRO A 108 -8.87 1.66 2.42
N GLN A 109 -9.26 0.50 1.89
CA GLN A 109 -8.38 -0.65 1.66
C GLN A 109 -7.12 -0.32 0.85
N GLU A 110 -7.25 0.45 -0.24
CA GLU A 110 -6.10 0.87 -1.05
C GLU A 110 -5.08 1.69 -0.26
N ARG A 111 -5.59 2.56 0.63
CA ARG A 111 -4.76 3.38 1.49
C ARG A 111 -4.11 2.56 2.59
N GLN A 112 -4.81 1.55 3.14
CA GLN A 112 -4.24 0.62 4.13
C GLN A 112 -2.99 -0.07 3.57
N VAL A 113 -3.08 -0.62 2.35
CA VAL A 113 -1.95 -1.24 1.65
C VAL A 113 -0.80 -0.25 1.43
N SER A 114 -1.12 0.96 0.96
CA SER A 114 -0.12 1.99 0.71
C SER A 114 0.60 2.43 1.98
N LEU A 115 -0.12 2.54 3.11
CA LEU A 115 0.46 2.87 4.42
C LEU A 115 1.35 1.73 4.93
N ALA A 116 0.90 0.50 4.85
CA ALA A 116 1.66 -0.68 5.26
C ALA A 116 2.99 -0.79 4.50
N MET A 117 2.95 -0.68 3.17
CA MET A 117 4.17 -0.69 2.33
C MET A 117 5.13 0.44 2.70
N ARG A 118 4.62 1.65 2.89
CA ARG A 118 5.41 2.81 3.27
C ARG A 118 6.07 2.62 4.63
N TRP A 119 5.37 2.05 5.59
CA TRP A 119 5.93 1.79 6.92
C TRP A 119 7.02 0.72 6.86
N LEU A 120 6.79 -0.41 6.18
CA LEU A 120 7.80 -1.45 5.98
C LEU A 120 9.08 -0.86 5.37
N VAL A 121 8.96 -0.11 4.27
CA VAL A 121 10.12 0.49 3.60
C VAL A 121 10.82 1.54 4.48
N ASN A 122 10.06 2.38 5.20
CA ASN A 122 10.64 3.42 6.06
C ASN A 122 11.38 2.83 7.26
N PHE A 123 10.87 1.75 7.86
CA PHE A 123 11.56 1.10 8.97
C PHE A 123 12.73 0.24 8.49
N ALA A 124 12.63 -0.39 7.33
CA ALA A 124 13.77 -1.03 6.69
C ALA A 124 14.93 -0.05 6.46
N LYS A 125 14.65 1.16 5.98
CA LYS A 125 15.67 2.22 5.80
C LYS A 125 16.35 2.67 7.10
N LYS A 126 15.69 2.50 8.25
CA LYS A 126 16.25 2.86 9.57
C LYS A 126 17.13 1.76 10.19
N ARG A 127 17.02 0.55 9.68
CA ARG A 127 17.87 -0.56 10.14
C ARG A 127 19.30 -0.40 9.64
N ARG A 128 20.25 -0.91 10.39
CA ARG A 128 21.67 -1.00 9.97
C ARG A 128 21.84 -2.13 8.96
N GLY A 129 22.67 -1.92 7.95
CA GLY A 129 22.97 -2.93 6.93
C GLY A 129 22.50 -2.54 5.52
N THR A 130 22.52 -3.51 4.61
CA THR A 130 22.04 -3.31 3.24
C THR A 130 20.51 -3.20 3.19
N MET A 131 20.00 -2.43 2.24
CA MET A 131 18.54 -2.25 2.10
C MET A 131 17.83 -3.59 1.86
N THR A 132 18.46 -4.51 1.14
CA THR A 132 17.96 -5.87 0.88
C THR A 132 17.77 -6.66 2.17
N ALA A 133 18.83 -6.75 3.00
CA ALA A 133 18.79 -7.49 4.26
C ALA A 133 17.83 -6.85 5.26
N SER A 134 17.82 -5.52 5.33
CA SER A 134 16.94 -4.77 6.22
C SER A 134 15.46 -4.92 5.84
N LEU A 135 15.14 -4.92 4.55
CA LEU A 135 13.78 -5.11 4.07
C LEU A 135 13.31 -6.55 4.28
N ALA A 136 14.16 -7.55 4.03
CA ALA A 136 13.87 -8.95 4.30
C ALA A 136 13.56 -9.19 5.78
N ALA A 137 14.39 -8.65 6.67
CA ALA A 137 14.19 -8.74 8.11
C ALA A 137 12.88 -8.08 8.55
N GLU A 138 12.54 -6.87 8.04
CA GLU A 138 11.29 -6.20 8.38
C GLU A 138 10.07 -6.94 7.88
N ILE A 139 10.12 -7.56 6.68
CA ILE A 139 9.04 -8.41 6.15
C ILE A 139 8.87 -9.65 7.05
N LYS A 140 9.94 -10.31 7.44
CA LYS A 140 9.91 -11.50 8.31
C LYS A 140 9.34 -11.17 9.69
N ASP A 141 9.80 -10.08 10.32
CA ASP A 141 9.28 -9.63 11.61
C ASP A 141 7.80 -9.25 11.51
N ALA A 142 7.38 -8.54 10.45
CA ALA A 142 5.98 -8.18 10.25
C ALA A 142 5.09 -9.40 9.98
N ALA A 143 5.58 -10.42 9.27
CA ALA A 143 4.86 -11.67 9.05
C ALA A 143 4.63 -12.45 10.35
N SER A 144 5.58 -12.37 11.31
CA SER A 144 5.43 -12.94 12.66
C SER A 144 4.64 -12.05 13.64
N GLY A 145 4.11 -10.91 13.17
CA GLY A 145 3.36 -9.98 14.02
C GLY A 145 4.22 -9.10 14.91
N GLN A 146 5.49 -8.97 14.60
CA GLN A 146 6.48 -8.20 15.34
C GLN A 146 7.08 -7.08 14.48
N GLY A 147 8.02 -6.33 15.02
CA GLY A 147 8.72 -5.29 14.27
C GLY A 147 8.12 -3.89 14.40
N ASN A 148 8.86 -2.93 13.83
CA ASN A 148 8.53 -1.51 13.98
C ASN A 148 7.31 -1.10 13.15
N ALA A 149 7.04 -1.76 12.03
CA ALA A 149 5.87 -1.52 11.21
C ALA A 149 4.58 -1.89 11.97
N ILE A 150 4.58 -3.03 12.67
CA ILE A 150 3.47 -3.48 13.51
C ILE A 150 3.27 -2.53 14.70
N LYS A 151 4.36 -2.17 15.39
CA LYS A 151 4.30 -1.18 16.46
C LYS A 151 3.69 0.14 15.99
N LYS A 152 4.05 0.61 14.81
CA LYS A 152 3.47 1.84 14.24
C LYS A 152 1.97 1.71 13.98
N ARG A 153 1.50 0.55 13.48
CA ARG A 153 0.07 0.25 13.32
C ARG A 153 -0.64 0.35 14.68
N ASP A 154 -0.08 -0.31 15.69
CA ASP A 154 -0.70 -0.37 17.02
C ASP A 154 -0.71 1.02 17.70
N ASP A 155 0.36 1.80 17.56
CA ASP A 155 0.40 3.18 18.03
C ASP A 155 -0.65 4.05 17.33
N THR A 156 -0.86 3.85 16.03
CA THR A 156 -1.90 4.57 15.28
C THR A 156 -3.30 4.19 15.77
N HIS A 157 -3.55 2.90 16.02
CA HIS A 157 -4.83 2.43 16.58
C HIS A 157 -5.04 2.94 18.01
N LYS A 158 -4.01 2.96 18.87
CA LYS A 158 -4.08 3.53 20.22
C LYS A 158 -4.43 5.02 20.18
N MET A 159 -3.79 5.77 19.29
CA MET A 159 -4.13 7.20 19.11
C MET A 159 -5.57 7.40 18.63
N ALA A 160 -6.05 6.57 17.71
CA ALA A 160 -7.43 6.63 17.23
C ALA A 160 -8.43 6.29 18.36
N GLN A 161 -8.12 5.31 19.19
CA GLN A 161 -8.95 4.93 20.34
C GLN A 161 -8.98 6.02 21.41
N ALA A 162 -7.84 6.63 21.74
CA ALA A 162 -7.77 7.73 22.69
C ALA A 162 -8.60 8.95 22.25
N ASN A 163 -8.68 9.17 20.94
CA ASN A 163 -9.44 10.28 20.35
C ASN A 163 -10.88 9.91 19.95
N ARG A 164 -11.40 8.75 20.39
CA ARG A 164 -12.73 8.26 20.02
C ARG A 164 -13.87 9.24 20.36
N ALA A 165 -13.72 10.02 21.42
CA ALA A 165 -14.68 11.04 21.81
C ALA A 165 -14.94 12.09 20.71
N PHE A 166 -13.96 12.35 19.84
CA PHE A 166 -14.04 13.32 18.75
C PHE A 166 -14.56 12.71 17.43
N ALA A 167 -14.98 11.45 17.42
CA ALA A 167 -15.48 10.77 16.22
C ALA A 167 -16.72 11.45 15.61
N HIS A 168 -17.53 12.13 16.42
CA HIS A 168 -18.69 12.89 15.96
C HIS A 168 -18.34 14.10 15.08
N PHE A 169 -17.10 14.56 15.09
CA PHE A 169 -16.60 15.59 14.15
C PHE A 169 -16.20 15.04 12.78
N ARG A 170 -16.46 13.75 12.51
CA ARG A 170 -16.24 13.14 11.19
C ARG A 170 -17.17 13.81 10.15
N TRP A 171 -16.65 14.06 8.92
CA TRP A 171 -17.42 14.56 7.77
C TRP A 171 -17.78 13.45 6.82
#